data_f0ac831303b38cf1356f6c8588efa3b8
#
_entry.id   f0ac831303b38cf1356f6c8588efa3b8
#
_cell.length_a   1.000
_cell.length_b   1.000
_cell.length_c   1.000
_cell.angle_alpha   90.00
_cell.angle_beta   90.00
_cell.angle_gamma   90.00
#
_symmetry.space_group_name_H-M   'P 1'
#
loop_
_entity.id
_entity.type
_entity.pdbx_description
1 polymer ?
#
loop_
_entity_poly.entity_id
_entity_poly.type
_entity_poly.pdbx_seq_one_letter_code
_entity_poly.pdbx_strand_id
1 'polypeptide(L)'
;ADDYSIGREPDGGGPWTLTTPTPGLANVESDTGNLASLVINEWMARPESGDDWLELFNKSSLPILLRGLKLSDDSTQPDKTVMPPLTTIGPKGFLRLTADNSPADGPTHLGFRLSGTGEEIVLTDTTDKVIDSVLFGEQIRGISKGRYPDGASTIAFFPNSATPGQANLILGDSDEDGLPNLWEDQY
;
A
#
# COMPACT_ATOMS: atom_id res chain seq x y z
N ALA A 1 12.25 12.31 4.37
CA ALA A 1 12.02 13.62 4.98
C ALA A 1 11.44 13.34 6.36
N ASP A 2 12.23 13.65 7.36
CA ASP A 2 12.05 13.09 8.70
C ASP A 2 11.60 14.18 9.69
N ASP A 3 10.82 15.15 9.21
CA ASP A 3 10.44 16.32 9.99
C ASP A 3 8.98 16.27 10.46
N TYR A 4 8.52 15.07 10.84
CA TYR A 4 7.20 14.91 11.46
C TYR A 4 7.35 14.32 12.85
N SER A 5 6.47 14.75 13.75
CA SER A 5 6.30 14.20 15.08
C SER A 5 4.88 13.65 15.25
N ILE A 6 4.67 12.94 16.32
CA ILE A 6 3.34 12.49 16.73
C ILE A 6 2.99 13.24 18.00
N GLY A 7 1.88 13.96 17.98
CA GLY A 7 1.41 14.76 19.09
C GLY A 7 -0.09 14.66 19.29
N ARG A 8 -0.57 15.22 20.40
CA ARG A 8 -2.01 15.41 20.63
C ARG A 8 -2.42 16.79 20.12
N GLU A 9 -3.47 16.84 19.32
CA GLU A 9 -4.04 18.11 18.88
C GLU A 9 -5.55 18.14 19.20
N PRO A 10 -5.99 19.08 20.06
CA PRO A 10 -5.21 20.03 20.86
C PRO A 10 -4.37 19.36 21.97
N ASP A 11 -3.35 20.07 22.43
CA ASP A 11 -2.43 19.63 23.48
C ASP A 11 -3.14 19.01 24.69
N GLY A 12 -2.59 17.89 25.17
CA GLY A 12 -3.01 17.20 26.38
C GLY A 12 -4.35 16.46 26.30
N GLY A 13 -5.26 16.81 25.40
CA GLY A 13 -6.62 16.28 25.38
C GLY A 13 -7.08 15.71 24.02
N GLY A 14 -6.47 16.13 22.92
CA GLY A 14 -6.85 15.72 21.57
C GLY A 14 -6.44 14.29 21.21
N PRO A 15 -6.90 13.80 20.05
CA PRO A 15 -6.42 12.55 19.47
C PRO A 15 -4.94 12.66 19.13
N TRP A 16 -4.26 11.50 19.07
CA TRP A 16 -2.92 11.42 18.48
C TRP A 16 -3.00 11.62 16.98
N THR A 17 -2.19 12.54 16.45
CA THR A 17 -2.10 12.83 15.02
C THR A 17 -0.66 13.11 14.61
N LEU A 18 -0.44 13.27 13.31
CA LEU A 18 0.82 13.72 12.78
C LEU A 18 0.96 15.23 13.01
N THR A 19 2.07 15.65 13.57
CA THR A 19 2.33 17.05 13.89
C THR A 19 3.68 17.48 13.33
N THR A 20 3.86 18.79 13.11
CA THR A 20 5.18 19.36 12.93
C THR A 20 5.93 19.39 14.27
N PRO A 21 7.25 19.15 14.29
CA PRO A 21 8.01 19.25 15.54
C PRO A 21 7.95 20.67 16.13
N THR A 22 7.44 20.81 17.34
CA THR A 22 7.28 22.09 18.07
C THR A 22 7.85 21.99 19.48
N PRO A 23 9.17 21.72 19.67
CA PRO A 23 9.75 21.52 20.99
C PRO A 23 9.51 22.74 21.91
N GLY A 24 8.81 22.52 23.04
CA GLY A 24 8.53 23.58 24.02
C GLY A 24 7.39 24.54 23.63
N LEU A 25 6.69 24.28 22.55
CA LEU A 25 5.52 25.02 22.07
C LEU A 25 4.31 24.09 21.92
N ALA A 26 3.13 24.67 21.73
CA ALA A 26 1.91 23.92 21.44
C ALA A 26 2.07 23.10 20.15
N ASN A 27 1.49 21.90 20.12
CA ASN A 27 1.47 21.06 18.94
C ASN A 27 0.73 21.75 17.79
N VAL A 28 1.20 21.50 16.58
CA VAL A 28 0.54 21.96 15.36
C VAL A 28 0.37 20.76 14.45
N GLU A 29 -0.86 20.51 14.01
CA GLU A 29 -1.15 19.44 13.06
C GLU A 29 -0.35 19.65 11.77
N SER A 30 0.24 18.57 11.26
CA SER A 30 0.99 18.60 10.02
C SER A 30 0.07 18.57 8.81
N ASP A 31 0.43 19.27 7.75
CA ASP A 31 -0.23 19.09 6.46
C ASP A 31 -0.10 17.62 6.00
N THR A 32 -1.18 17.10 5.43
CA THR A 32 -1.26 15.74 4.89
C THR A 32 -1.67 15.73 3.44
N GLY A 33 -1.22 14.71 2.70
CA GLY A 33 -1.58 14.50 1.31
C GLY A 33 -3.04 14.08 1.14
N ASN A 34 -3.58 14.31 -0.06
CA ASN A 34 -4.92 13.86 -0.42
C ASN A 34 -4.97 12.34 -0.55
N LEU A 35 -6.00 11.71 -0.01
CA LEU A 35 -6.20 10.25 -0.11
C LEU A 35 -6.25 9.74 -1.56
N ALA A 36 -6.67 10.53 -2.52
CA ALA A 36 -6.62 10.19 -3.95
C ALA A 36 -5.18 9.98 -4.50
N SER A 37 -4.17 10.34 -3.71
CA SER A 37 -2.76 10.07 -4.03
C SER A 37 -2.27 8.73 -3.48
N LEU A 38 -3.09 8.01 -2.72
CA LEU A 38 -2.77 6.69 -2.19
C LEU A 38 -3.28 5.62 -3.16
N VAL A 39 -2.41 4.67 -3.54
CA VAL A 39 -2.76 3.61 -4.48
C VAL A 39 -2.22 2.26 -4.00
N ILE A 40 -2.89 1.19 -4.43
CA ILE A 40 -2.39 -0.18 -4.36
C ILE A 40 -1.35 -0.31 -5.48
N ASN A 41 -0.08 -0.50 -5.13
CA ASN A 41 1.04 -0.37 -6.06
C ASN A 41 1.60 -1.70 -6.53
N GLU A 42 1.76 -2.67 -5.63
CA GLU A 42 2.27 -4.01 -5.95
C GLU A 42 1.55 -5.06 -5.09
N TRP A 43 1.42 -6.30 -5.58
CA TRP A 43 0.87 -7.43 -4.82
C TRP A 43 1.45 -8.76 -5.25
N MET A 44 1.51 -9.69 -4.31
CA MET A 44 1.99 -11.05 -4.48
C MET A 44 1.04 -12.03 -3.78
N ALA A 45 0.20 -12.74 -4.55
CA ALA A 45 -0.78 -13.69 -4.02
C ALA A 45 -0.30 -15.16 -4.03
N ARG A 46 0.89 -15.44 -4.52
CA ARG A 46 1.49 -16.79 -4.53
C ARG A 46 3.01 -16.69 -4.38
N PRO A 47 3.53 -16.19 -3.25
CA PRO A 47 4.97 -16.15 -3.03
C PRO A 47 5.56 -17.56 -3.03
N GLU A 48 6.84 -17.70 -3.31
CA GLU A 48 7.53 -19.00 -3.20
C GLU A 48 7.67 -19.44 -1.74
N SER A 49 7.79 -18.47 -0.84
CA SER A 49 7.86 -18.66 0.61
C SER A 49 7.26 -17.47 1.34
N GLY A 50 6.78 -17.70 2.55
CA GLY A 50 6.12 -16.67 3.36
C GLY A 50 4.65 -16.48 2.97
N ASP A 51 4.10 -15.38 3.42
CA ASP A 51 2.70 -15.02 3.23
C ASP A 51 2.50 -14.08 2.04
N ASP A 52 1.27 -14.06 1.53
CA ASP A 52 0.85 -13.09 0.54
C ASP A 52 1.03 -11.67 1.07
N TRP A 53 1.17 -10.72 0.18
CA TRP A 53 1.34 -9.34 0.56
C TRP A 53 0.84 -8.37 -0.52
N LEU A 54 0.54 -7.17 -0.12
CA LEU A 54 0.32 -6.04 -1.00
C LEU A 54 1.09 -4.82 -0.51
N GLU A 55 1.26 -3.84 -1.38
CA GLU A 55 1.93 -2.60 -1.09
C GLU A 55 1.07 -1.40 -1.46
N LEU A 56 1.05 -0.42 -0.57
CA LEU A 56 0.49 0.90 -0.83
C LEU A 56 1.60 1.89 -1.16
N PHE A 57 1.34 2.77 -2.11
CA PHE A 57 2.25 3.86 -2.49
C PHE A 57 1.56 5.21 -2.34
N ASN A 58 2.25 6.16 -1.72
CA ASN A 58 1.84 7.55 -1.61
C ASN A 58 2.45 8.39 -2.73
N LYS A 59 1.65 8.75 -3.73
CA LYS A 59 2.08 9.59 -4.87
C LYS A 59 2.32 11.05 -4.52
N SER A 60 1.89 11.53 -3.34
CA SER A 60 1.99 12.95 -2.97
C SER A 60 3.38 13.31 -2.44
N SER A 61 3.65 14.61 -2.33
CA SER A 61 4.82 15.16 -1.65
C SER A 61 4.60 15.41 -0.15
N LEU A 62 3.46 15.01 0.39
CA LEU A 62 3.10 15.11 1.79
C LEU A 62 2.81 13.71 2.35
N PRO A 63 2.94 13.49 3.67
CA PRO A 63 2.59 12.21 4.29
C PRO A 63 1.07 11.99 4.21
N ILE A 64 0.64 10.73 4.18
CA ILE A 64 -0.77 10.36 4.25
C ILE A 64 -1.01 9.55 5.53
N LEU A 65 -2.00 9.98 6.31
CA LEU A 65 -2.51 9.25 7.47
C LEU A 65 -3.48 8.15 6.99
N LEU A 66 -3.20 6.91 7.39
CA LEU A 66 -4.03 5.76 7.01
C LEU A 66 -5.11 5.42 8.04
N ARG A 67 -5.13 6.10 9.19
CA ARG A 67 -6.07 5.83 10.28
C ARG A 67 -7.50 5.67 9.80
N GLY A 68 -8.07 4.50 10.06
CA GLY A 68 -9.47 4.20 9.76
C GLY A 68 -9.75 3.91 8.28
N LEU A 69 -8.77 3.98 7.39
CA LEU A 69 -8.92 3.48 6.04
C LEU A 69 -9.12 1.96 6.10
N LYS A 70 -9.82 1.43 5.12
CA LYS A 70 -10.20 0.02 5.11
C LYS A 70 -9.60 -0.67 3.89
N LEU A 71 -9.15 -1.90 4.08
CA LEU A 71 -8.64 -2.79 3.04
C LEU A 71 -9.40 -4.10 3.07
N SER A 72 -9.76 -4.59 1.89
CA SER A 72 -10.47 -5.86 1.72
C SER A 72 -10.14 -6.50 0.37
N ASP A 73 -10.29 -7.83 0.31
CA ASP A 73 -10.33 -8.66 -0.89
C ASP A 73 -11.78 -8.87 -1.40
N ASP A 74 -12.75 -8.16 -0.82
CA ASP A 74 -14.18 -8.27 -1.13
C ASP A 74 -14.83 -6.90 -0.94
N SER A 75 -15.22 -6.26 -2.04
CA SER A 75 -15.86 -4.93 -2.03
C SER A 75 -17.22 -4.91 -1.33
N THR A 76 -17.84 -6.07 -1.12
CA THR A 76 -19.09 -6.18 -0.34
C THR A 76 -18.85 -6.21 1.18
N GLN A 77 -17.61 -6.43 1.60
CA GLN A 77 -17.15 -6.47 2.99
C GLN A 77 -15.89 -5.58 3.15
N PRO A 78 -16.01 -4.25 3.02
CA PRO A 78 -14.87 -3.35 2.93
C PRO A 78 -14.01 -3.28 4.20
N ASP A 79 -14.53 -3.70 5.35
CA ASP A 79 -13.94 -3.56 6.68
C ASP A 79 -13.18 -4.80 7.19
N LYS A 80 -12.77 -5.72 6.30
CA LYS A 80 -11.94 -6.88 6.72
C LYS A 80 -10.68 -6.47 7.44
N THR A 81 -10.09 -5.34 7.06
CA THR A 81 -8.98 -4.70 7.78
C THR A 81 -9.23 -3.22 7.90
N VAL A 82 -9.21 -2.70 9.13
CA VAL A 82 -9.24 -1.26 9.41
C VAL A 82 -7.85 -0.83 9.86
N MET A 83 -7.26 0.12 9.15
CA MET A 83 -5.91 0.60 9.44
C MET A 83 -5.83 1.26 10.82
N PRO A 84 -4.85 0.85 11.66
CA PRO A 84 -4.71 1.36 13.02
C PRO A 84 -4.44 2.87 13.07
N PRO A 85 -4.72 3.52 14.22
CA PRO A 85 -4.26 4.87 14.49
C PRO A 85 -2.74 4.99 14.33
N LEU A 86 -2.26 6.13 13.85
CA LEU A 86 -0.84 6.45 13.68
C LEU A 86 -0.12 5.65 12.57
N THR A 87 -0.82 4.89 11.77
CA THR A 87 -0.25 4.33 10.53
C THR A 87 -0.15 5.44 9.49
N THR A 88 1.04 5.68 8.98
CA THR A 88 1.32 6.74 7.99
C THR A 88 2.20 6.22 6.87
N ILE A 89 2.06 6.81 5.68
CA ILE A 89 3.02 6.65 4.59
C ILE A 89 3.64 8.00 4.31
N GLY A 90 4.97 8.10 4.40
CA GLY A 90 5.72 9.31 4.10
C GLY A 90 5.54 9.79 2.65
N PRO A 91 6.00 11.01 2.33
CA PRO A 91 6.00 11.52 0.95
C PRO A 91 6.72 10.57 -0.02
N LYS A 92 6.07 10.19 -1.13
CA LYS A 92 6.64 9.23 -2.09
C LYS A 92 7.06 7.89 -1.47
N GLY A 93 6.50 7.56 -0.31
CA GLY A 93 6.83 6.35 0.44
C GLY A 93 5.93 5.17 0.08
N PHE A 94 6.40 4.00 0.47
CA PHE A 94 5.75 2.72 0.29
C PHE A 94 5.42 2.10 1.64
N LEU A 95 4.36 1.29 1.71
CA LEU A 95 4.00 0.50 2.88
C LEU A 95 3.60 -0.90 2.45
N ARG A 96 4.45 -1.89 2.75
CA ARG A 96 4.10 -3.30 2.58
C ARG A 96 3.16 -3.75 3.70
N LEU A 97 2.12 -4.48 3.31
CA LEU A 97 1.14 -5.11 4.20
C LEU A 97 1.14 -6.61 3.94
N THR A 98 1.16 -7.42 5.01
CA THR A 98 1.13 -8.88 4.94
C THR A 98 -0.32 -9.36 4.93
N ALA A 99 -0.71 -10.13 3.90
CA ALA A 99 -2.06 -10.66 3.75
C ALA A 99 -2.11 -12.12 4.25
N ASP A 100 -2.07 -12.32 5.56
CA ASP A 100 -1.96 -13.61 6.23
C ASP A 100 -3.22 -14.01 7.03
N ASN A 101 -4.23 -13.14 7.02
CA ASN A 101 -5.44 -13.27 7.84
C ASN A 101 -5.17 -13.29 9.36
N SER A 102 -4.14 -12.56 9.79
CA SER A 102 -3.68 -12.50 11.19
C SER A 102 -3.55 -11.05 11.70
N PRO A 103 -4.62 -10.24 11.71
CA PRO A 103 -4.53 -8.81 12.08
C PRO A 103 -4.07 -8.59 13.53
N ALA A 104 -4.09 -9.63 14.37
CA ALA A 104 -3.57 -9.58 15.73
C ALA A 104 -2.03 -9.58 15.80
N ASP A 105 -1.34 -9.98 14.73
CA ASP A 105 0.12 -10.08 14.71
C ASP A 105 0.80 -8.71 14.52
N GLY A 106 0.03 -7.67 14.13
CA GLY A 106 0.56 -6.32 14.07
C GLY A 106 -0.19 -5.37 13.14
N PRO A 107 0.20 -4.10 13.13
CA PRO A 107 -0.50 -3.04 12.38
C PRO A 107 -0.39 -3.17 10.85
N THR A 108 0.49 -4.03 10.36
CA THR A 108 0.72 -4.30 8.93
C THR A 108 0.21 -5.68 8.50
N HIS A 109 -0.50 -6.41 9.37
CA HIS A 109 -1.11 -7.69 9.07
C HIS A 109 -2.58 -7.52 8.73
N LEU A 110 -3.00 -8.06 7.57
CA LEU A 110 -4.35 -7.91 7.05
C LEU A 110 -5.26 -9.04 7.55
N GLY A 111 -6.55 -8.76 7.69
CA GLY A 111 -7.58 -9.73 8.06
C GLY A 111 -8.09 -10.58 6.90
N PHE A 112 -7.27 -10.77 5.86
CA PHE A 112 -7.57 -11.62 4.69
C PHE A 112 -6.28 -12.15 4.06
N ARG A 113 -6.41 -13.09 3.12
CA ARG A 113 -5.34 -13.59 2.25
C ARG A 113 -5.68 -13.25 0.82
N LEU A 114 -4.68 -13.24 -0.07
CA LEU A 114 -4.91 -13.01 -1.48
C LEU A 114 -5.15 -14.35 -2.21
N SER A 115 -6.14 -14.37 -3.11
CA SER A 115 -6.42 -15.53 -3.94
C SER A 115 -5.43 -15.67 -5.08
N GLY A 116 -4.77 -16.82 -5.19
CA GLY A 116 -3.89 -17.10 -6.32
C GLY A 116 -4.61 -17.27 -7.67
N THR A 117 -5.95 -17.39 -7.68
CA THR A 117 -6.76 -17.51 -8.90
C THR A 117 -7.32 -16.18 -9.38
N GLY A 118 -7.08 -15.12 -8.61
CA GLY A 118 -7.55 -13.76 -8.90
C GLY A 118 -8.71 -13.33 -8.02
N GLU A 119 -8.77 -12.04 -7.75
CA GLU A 119 -9.80 -11.36 -6.98
C GLU A 119 -9.69 -9.85 -7.11
N GLU A 120 -10.49 -9.10 -6.38
CA GLU A 120 -10.36 -7.66 -6.21
C GLU A 120 -9.62 -7.34 -4.90
N ILE A 121 -8.75 -6.31 -4.91
CA ILE A 121 -8.30 -5.65 -3.69
C ILE A 121 -8.91 -4.25 -3.72
N VAL A 122 -9.59 -3.86 -2.65
CA VAL A 122 -10.22 -2.54 -2.53
C VAL A 122 -9.71 -1.79 -1.31
N LEU A 123 -9.35 -0.53 -1.51
CA LEU A 123 -9.00 0.44 -0.49
C LEU A 123 -10.11 1.50 -0.41
N THR A 124 -10.70 1.66 0.77
CA THR A 124 -11.77 2.65 1.01
C THR A 124 -11.42 3.61 2.14
N ASP A 125 -12.08 4.75 2.16
CA ASP A 125 -12.03 5.69 3.27
C ASP A 125 -12.97 5.27 4.42
N THR A 126 -13.01 6.10 5.46
CA THR A 126 -13.85 5.86 6.64
C THR A 126 -15.36 5.88 6.37
N THR A 127 -15.78 6.31 5.18
CA THR A 127 -17.18 6.39 4.74
C THR A 127 -17.52 5.32 3.67
N ASP A 128 -16.64 4.36 3.45
CA ASP A 128 -16.72 3.30 2.43
C ASP A 128 -16.59 3.81 0.99
N LYS A 129 -16.15 5.04 0.79
CA LYS A 129 -15.84 5.55 -0.54
C LYS A 129 -14.52 4.95 -1.02
N VAL A 130 -14.54 4.36 -2.21
CA VAL A 130 -13.35 3.79 -2.84
C VAL A 130 -12.30 4.88 -3.10
N ILE A 131 -11.09 4.66 -2.62
CA ILE A 131 -9.89 5.45 -2.89
C ILE A 131 -9.18 4.86 -4.11
N ASP A 132 -8.94 3.55 -4.09
CA ASP A 132 -8.32 2.79 -5.18
C ASP A 132 -8.79 1.34 -5.14
N SER A 133 -8.80 0.67 -6.29
CA SER A 133 -9.01 -0.77 -6.38
C SER A 133 -8.23 -1.38 -7.53
N VAL A 134 -7.88 -2.65 -7.39
CA VAL A 134 -7.27 -3.45 -8.45
C VAL A 134 -8.01 -4.79 -8.55
N LEU A 135 -8.43 -5.12 -9.77
CA LEU A 135 -8.94 -6.44 -10.10
C LEU A 135 -7.81 -7.21 -10.81
N PHE A 136 -7.46 -8.37 -10.31
CA PHE A 136 -6.40 -9.18 -10.89
C PHE A 136 -6.87 -10.61 -11.13
N GLY A 137 -6.36 -11.23 -12.19
CA GLY A 137 -6.60 -12.63 -12.51
C GLY A 137 -5.53 -13.55 -11.90
N GLU A 138 -5.44 -14.77 -12.44
CA GLU A 138 -4.51 -15.79 -11.97
C GLU A 138 -3.08 -15.25 -11.76
N GLN A 139 -2.46 -15.69 -10.67
CA GLN A 139 -1.12 -15.28 -10.27
C GLN A 139 -0.12 -16.41 -10.53
N ILE A 140 1.00 -16.06 -11.14
CA ILE A 140 2.11 -16.97 -11.31
C ILE A 140 2.91 -17.03 -10.00
N ARG A 141 3.28 -18.23 -9.56
CA ARG A 141 4.03 -18.41 -8.33
C ARG A 141 5.39 -17.69 -8.38
N GLY A 142 5.70 -16.94 -7.35
CA GLY A 142 6.96 -16.18 -7.22
C GLY A 142 7.04 -14.90 -8.06
N ILE A 143 5.95 -14.54 -8.77
CA ILE A 143 5.90 -13.33 -9.59
C ILE A 143 4.86 -12.38 -9.00
N SER A 144 5.29 -11.19 -8.62
CA SER A 144 4.37 -10.11 -8.23
C SER A 144 3.83 -9.38 -9.45
N LYS A 145 2.74 -8.67 -9.24
CA LYS A 145 2.14 -7.73 -10.20
C LYS A 145 2.01 -6.37 -9.54
N GLY A 146 2.13 -5.32 -10.31
CA GLY A 146 1.99 -3.98 -9.77
C GLY A 146 1.99 -2.90 -10.84
N ARG A 147 1.87 -1.67 -10.40
CA ARG A 147 1.85 -0.50 -11.26
C ARG A 147 3.26 -0.16 -11.75
N TYR A 148 3.39 0.07 -13.05
CA TYR A 148 4.68 0.51 -13.61
C TYR A 148 4.48 1.63 -14.65
N PRO A 149 5.18 2.77 -14.44
CA PRO A 149 5.89 3.18 -13.22
C PRO A 149 4.98 3.25 -11.99
N ASP A 150 5.56 3.37 -10.78
CA ASP A 150 4.81 3.45 -9.52
C ASP A 150 3.63 4.42 -9.60
N GLY A 151 2.48 3.96 -9.16
CA GLY A 151 1.24 4.73 -9.15
C GLY A 151 0.61 5.00 -10.52
N ALA A 152 1.13 4.43 -11.60
CA ALA A 152 0.52 4.49 -12.93
C ALA A 152 -0.74 3.61 -13.01
N SER A 153 -1.49 3.69 -14.12
CA SER A 153 -2.62 2.79 -14.39
C SER A 153 -2.19 1.47 -15.02
N THR A 154 -1.02 1.43 -15.63
CA THR A 154 -0.45 0.23 -16.28
C THR A 154 -0.01 -0.77 -15.21
N ILE A 155 -0.37 -2.04 -15.41
CA ILE A 155 0.04 -3.15 -14.54
C ILE A 155 1.08 -3.98 -15.28
N ALA A 156 2.19 -4.25 -14.60
CA ALA A 156 3.30 -5.06 -15.08
C ALA A 156 3.51 -6.29 -14.19
N PHE A 157 4.33 -7.21 -14.69
CA PHE A 157 4.80 -8.38 -13.97
C PHE A 157 6.25 -8.17 -13.53
N PHE A 158 6.60 -8.67 -12.34
CA PHE A 158 7.95 -8.52 -11.79
C PHE A 158 8.60 -9.88 -11.50
N PRO A 159 8.95 -10.67 -12.53
CA PRO A 159 9.67 -11.91 -12.33
C PRO A 159 11.07 -11.62 -11.79
N ASN A 160 11.42 -12.24 -10.65
CA ASN A 160 12.69 -12.03 -9.93
C ASN A 160 12.99 -10.59 -9.51
N SER A 161 12.01 -9.70 -9.57
CA SER A 161 12.18 -8.27 -9.27
C SER A 161 11.05 -7.69 -8.40
N ALA A 162 10.37 -8.53 -7.61
CA ALA A 162 9.46 -8.04 -6.59
C ALA A 162 10.18 -7.07 -5.65
N THR A 163 9.59 -5.91 -5.41
CA THR A 163 10.25 -4.77 -4.72
C THR A 163 9.50 -4.29 -3.48
N PRO A 164 9.08 -5.17 -2.55
CA PRO A 164 8.29 -4.75 -1.41
C PRO A 164 8.99 -3.68 -0.57
N GLY A 165 8.34 -2.54 -0.42
CA GLY A 165 8.86 -1.36 0.31
C GLY A 165 9.72 -0.43 -0.54
N GLN A 166 9.81 -0.64 -1.85
CA GLN A 166 10.63 0.14 -2.77
C GLN A 166 9.92 0.38 -4.10
N ALA A 167 10.49 1.25 -4.94
CA ALA A 167 9.96 1.50 -6.27
C ALA A 167 10.01 0.25 -7.16
N ASN A 168 8.96 0.02 -7.90
CA ASN A 168 8.85 -1.10 -8.84
C ASN A 168 9.94 -1.03 -9.92
N LEU A 169 10.56 -2.16 -10.19
CA LEU A 169 11.67 -2.28 -11.15
C LEU A 169 11.41 -3.45 -12.10
N ILE A 170 11.45 -3.19 -13.39
CA ILE A 170 11.46 -4.23 -14.43
C ILE A 170 12.91 -4.50 -14.84
N LEU A 171 13.35 -5.75 -14.70
CA LEU A 171 14.70 -6.15 -15.07
C LEU A 171 14.72 -6.63 -16.53
N GLY A 172 15.50 -5.93 -17.38
CA GLY A 172 15.76 -6.36 -18.75
C GLY A 172 14.58 -6.27 -19.71
N ASP A 173 13.75 -5.25 -19.58
CA ASP A 173 12.70 -4.90 -20.53
C ASP A 173 13.28 -3.92 -21.57
N SER A 174 13.53 -4.40 -22.79
CA SER A 174 14.23 -3.63 -23.82
C SER A 174 13.31 -2.83 -24.71
N ASP A 175 12.04 -3.17 -24.79
CA ASP A 175 11.04 -2.46 -25.59
C ASP A 175 10.04 -1.65 -24.72
N GLU A 176 10.23 -1.68 -23.39
CA GLU A 176 9.49 -0.93 -22.39
C GLU A 176 7.96 -1.19 -22.41
N ASP A 177 7.55 -2.41 -22.80
CA ASP A 177 6.13 -2.78 -22.80
C ASP A 177 5.60 -3.27 -21.43
N GLY A 178 6.50 -3.40 -20.46
CA GLY A 178 6.18 -3.82 -19.08
C GLY A 178 6.35 -5.33 -18.85
N LEU A 179 6.92 -6.06 -19.82
CA LEU A 179 7.30 -7.46 -19.71
C LEU A 179 8.83 -7.58 -19.83
N PRO A 180 9.50 -8.32 -18.94
CA PRO A 180 10.93 -8.55 -19.10
C PRO A 180 11.23 -9.44 -20.31
N ASN A 181 12.31 -9.14 -21.06
CA ASN A 181 12.73 -9.93 -22.23
C ASN A 181 12.81 -11.44 -21.99
N LEU A 182 13.26 -11.85 -20.78
CA LEU A 182 13.30 -13.26 -20.39
C LEU A 182 11.92 -13.94 -20.33
N TRP A 183 10.88 -13.16 -20.13
CA TRP A 183 9.50 -13.64 -20.13
C TRP A 183 8.96 -13.75 -21.55
N GLU A 184 9.24 -12.77 -22.38
CA GLU A 184 8.82 -12.71 -23.79
C GLU A 184 9.43 -13.83 -24.61
N ASP A 185 10.69 -14.19 -24.33
CA ASP A 185 11.39 -15.30 -24.99
C ASP A 185 10.81 -16.70 -24.64
N GLN A 186 9.92 -16.80 -23.65
CA GLN A 186 9.34 -18.07 -23.18
C GLN A 186 7.87 -18.27 -23.56
N TYR A 187 7.16 -17.25 -24.00
CA TYR A 187 5.73 -17.24 -24.30
C TYR A 187 5.41 -16.49 -25.59
#